data_9eff2b48d8b84c8576a9eb14963f9015
#
_entry.id   9eff2b48d8b84c8576a9eb14963f9015
#
_cell.length_a   1.000
_cell.length_b   1.000
_cell.length_c   1.000
_cell.angle_alpha   90.00
_cell.angle_beta   90.00
_cell.angle_gamma   90.00
#
_symmetry.space_group_name_H-M   'P 1'
#
loop_
_entity.id
_entity.type
_entity.pdbx_description
1 polymer ?
#
loop_
_entity_poly.entity_id
_entity_poly.type
_entity_poly.pdbx_seq_one_letter_code
_entity_poly.pdbx_strand_id
1 'polypeptide(L)'
;GQNRYFIVFKKSLNTHINKHMVRKSLEGNLTKRAYAKSKYNDKKLLDLKKCADKENGYLWFMENHMWIQHPTKGRMKFKPYEFQKRLLQTYNDNRFAIAMCARQTGKTTCAAGYLLWYAMFNPDVLILIAAHKYQGAQDIMQRVRFAYEETPDYIRCGVTSYNKGSMDFDNGSRIIAQTTTETTGRGMSISMIYMDEFAFVEPQTKAQEFWTSLSPTLSTGGKCIITSTPNNDDDVFAGLWRGANSKVDEYGQPTRDGTGINGFKAIGVHWSEHPDRNEKWAKDERARIGEERFRREHDCEFIAFDETLVDGLKLVTLTGKDPLYKTGQVRWYEKPRKGKTYVAALDPSLGTGGDYAAIQVYSVPELKQVAEWQHNKTPVQGQ
;
A
#
# COMPACT_ATOMS: atom_id res chain seq x y z
N GLY A 1 2.67 -66.34 -12.85
CA GLY A 1 3.50 -65.84 -11.69
C GLY A 1 4.08 -64.44 -11.91
N GLN A 2 4.06 -63.90 -13.15
CA GLN A 2 4.71 -62.59 -13.45
C GLN A 2 3.81 -61.37 -13.25
N ASN A 3 2.49 -61.50 -13.21
CA ASN A 3 1.59 -60.36 -13.10
C ASN A 3 1.37 -59.84 -11.67
N ARG A 4 1.70 -60.61 -10.60
CA ARG A 4 1.53 -60.14 -9.21
C ARG A 4 2.67 -59.23 -8.74
N TYR A 5 3.87 -59.39 -9.25
CA TYR A 5 5.00 -58.50 -8.90
C TYR A 5 4.91 -57.13 -9.54
N PHE A 6 4.34 -57.01 -10.73
CA PHE A 6 4.16 -55.71 -11.41
C PHE A 6 3.12 -54.80 -10.73
N ILE A 7 2.07 -55.40 -10.17
CA ILE A 7 1.01 -54.64 -9.48
C ILE A 7 1.48 -54.11 -8.12
N VAL A 8 2.28 -54.90 -7.40
CA VAL A 8 2.83 -54.48 -6.12
C VAL A 8 3.87 -53.36 -6.30
N PHE A 9 4.70 -53.43 -7.34
CA PHE A 9 5.69 -52.39 -7.63
C PHE A 9 5.02 -51.08 -8.08
N LYS A 10 3.96 -51.17 -8.91
CA LYS A 10 3.17 -49.97 -9.35
C LYS A 10 2.42 -49.31 -8.19
N LYS A 11 1.87 -50.10 -7.25
CA LYS A 11 1.23 -49.56 -6.03
C LYS A 11 2.25 -48.93 -5.08
N SER A 12 3.42 -49.53 -4.91
CA SER A 12 4.49 -49.00 -4.07
C SER A 12 5.08 -47.70 -4.67
N LEU A 13 5.32 -47.66 -5.98
CA LEU A 13 5.82 -46.45 -6.66
C LEU A 13 4.82 -45.31 -6.60
N ASN A 14 3.55 -45.60 -6.91
CA ASN A 14 2.50 -44.56 -6.85
C ASN A 14 2.24 -44.06 -5.43
N THR A 15 2.36 -44.87 -4.41
CA THR A 15 2.25 -44.42 -3.00
C THR A 15 3.46 -43.61 -2.56
N HIS A 16 4.67 -43.90 -3.06
CA HIS A 16 5.87 -43.12 -2.75
C HIS A 16 5.88 -41.78 -3.50
N ILE A 17 5.54 -41.76 -4.81
CA ILE A 17 5.44 -40.57 -5.62
C ILE A 17 4.34 -39.62 -5.07
N ASN A 18 3.17 -40.15 -4.74
CA ASN A 18 2.10 -39.36 -4.14
C ASN A 18 2.45 -38.81 -2.75
N LYS A 19 3.21 -39.52 -1.93
CA LYS A 19 3.66 -39.01 -0.61
C LYS A 19 4.67 -37.88 -0.72
N HIS A 20 5.47 -37.80 -1.78
CA HIS A 20 6.43 -36.71 -1.99
C HIS A 20 5.82 -35.49 -2.67
N MET A 21 4.69 -35.63 -3.36
CA MET A 21 4.04 -34.52 -4.09
C MET A 21 2.94 -33.80 -3.29
N VAL A 22 2.49 -34.37 -2.17
CA VAL A 22 1.47 -33.72 -1.33
C VAL A 22 2.13 -32.80 -0.33
N ARG A 23 1.84 -31.50 -0.45
CA ARG A 23 2.22 -30.53 0.56
C ARG A 23 1.62 -30.89 1.91
N LYS A 24 2.45 -31.00 2.93
CA LYS A 24 2.02 -31.16 4.32
C LYS A 24 2.30 -29.86 5.07
N SER A 25 1.30 -29.36 5.79
CA SER A 25 1.52 -28.29 6.77
C SER A 25 2.33 -28.82 7.95
N LEU A 26 2.91 -27.92 8.75
CA LEU A 26 3.66 -28.27 9.96
C LEU A 26 2.80 -29.03 10.98
N GLU A 27 1.51 -28.71 11.05
CA GLU A 27 0.54 -29.34 11.97
C GLU A 27 -0.14 -30.59 11.38
N GLY A 28 0.17 -30.96 10.14
CA GLY A 28 -0.45 -32.11 9.45
C GLY A 28 -1.81 -31.79 8.82
N ASN A 29 -2.59 -30.85 9.36
CA ASN A 29 -3.85 -30.35 8.82
C ASN A 29 -3.67 -28.93 8.28
N LEU A 30 -4.22 -28.63 7.09
CA LEU A 30 -4.14 -27.31 6.50
C LEU A 30 -4.87 -26.26 7.35
N THR A 31 -5.98 -26.64 7.97
CA THR A 31 -6.79 -25.73 8.80
C THR A 31 -7.02 -26.31 10.18
N LYS A 32 -7.15 -25.42 11.17
CA LYS A 32 -7.64 -25.78 12.50
C LYS A 32 -9.17 -25.77 12.47
N ARG A 33 -9.79 -26.82 13.00
CA ARG A 33 -11.26 -26.89 13.13
C ARG A 33 -11.77 -25.77 14.03
N ALA A 34 -12.88 -25.16 13.66
CA ALA A 34 -13.54 -24.15 14.47
C ALA A 34 -13.80 -24.66 15.89
N TYR A 35 -13.55 -23.79 16.86
CA TYR A 35 -13.75 -24.04 18.31
C TYR A 35 -12.92 -25.19 18.88
N ALA A 36 -11.92 -25.70 18.15
CA ALA A 36 -11.03 -26.73 18.64
C ALA A 36 -10.12 -26.19 19.75
N LYS A 37 -10.15 -26.83 20.91
CA LYS A 37 -9.31 -26.49 22.05
C LYS A 37 -7.87 -26.92 21.81
N SER A 38 -6.92 -26.03 22.03
CA SER A 38 -5.48 -26.33 22.04
C SER A 38 -5.01 -26.65 23.45
N LYS A 39 -4.01 -27.55 23.54
CA LYS A 39 -3.33 -27.82 24.81
C LYS A 39 -2.17 -26.83 24.98
N TYR A 40 -2.15 -26.16 26.11
CA TYR A 40 -1.12 -25.18 26.46
C TYR A 40 -0.22 -25.72 27.59
N ASN A 41 1.05 -25.44 27.48
CA ASN A 41 2.01 -25.43 28.59
C ASN A 41 2.48 -23.96 28.77
N ASP A 42 3.26 -23.70 29.82
CA ASP A 42 3.71 -22.35 30.15
C ASP A 42 4.43 -21.65 28.99
N LYS A 43 5.28 -22.39 28.25
CA LYS A 43 5.99 -21.86 27.09
C LYS A 43 5.05 -21.43 25.98
N LYS A 44 4.07 -22.28 25.62
CA LYS A 44 3.06 -21.99 24.59
C LYS A 44 2.16 -20.82 25.01
N LEU A 45 1.81 -20.74 26.29
CA LEU A 45 1.01 -19.65 26.82
C LEU A 45 1.74 -18.31 26.78
N LEU A 46 3.03 -18.32 27.14
CA LEU A 46 3.88 -17.13 27.07
C LEU A 46 4.04 -16.66 25.62
N ASP A 47 4.25 -17.58 24.68
CA ASP A 47 4.39 -17.29 23.26
C ASP A 47 3.08 -16.72 22.66
N LEU A 48 1.93 -17.31 23.01
CA LEU A 48 0.62 -16.79 22.63
C LEU A 48 0.41 -15.36 23.18
N LYS A 49 0.79 -15.09 24.44
CA LYS A 49 0.71 -13.74 25.02
C LYS A 49 1.56 -12.74 24.27
N LYS A 50 2.76 -13.12 23.83
CA LYS A 50 3.62 -12.28 22.99
C LYS A 50 2.99 -11.98 21.63
N CYS A 51 2.38 -12.98 20.98
CA CYS A 51 1.65 -12.77 19.74
C CYS A 51 0.42 -11.86 19.92
N ALA A 52 -0.23 -11.88 21.07
CA ALA A 52 -1.41 -11.10 21.38
C ALA A 52 -1.11 -9.65 21.83
N ASP A 53 0.15 -9.29 22.02
CA ASP A 53 0.57 -7.93 22.34
C ASP A 53 0.17 -6.96 21.23
N LYS A 54 -0.51 -5.85 21.58
CA LYS A 54 -1.03 -4.91 20.59
C LYS A 54 0.04 -4.03 19.94
N GLU A 55 1.15 -3.81 20.64
CA GLU A 55 2.23 -2.94 20.17
C GLU A 55 3.23 -3.71 19.30
N ASN A 56 3.64 -4.91 19.71
CA ASN A 56 4.72 -5.66 19.08
C ASN A 56 4.34 -7.08 18.66
N GLY A 57 3.11 -7.53 18.95
CA GLY A 57 2.69 -8.91 18.71
C GLY A 57 2.68 -9.31 17.24
N TYR A 58 2.37 -8.38 16.33
CA TYR A 58 2.47 -8.61 14.89
C TYR A 58 3.90 -8.98 14.48
N LEU A 59 4.90 -8.27 15.02
CA LEU A 59 6.30 -8.52 14.69
C LEU A 59 6.77 -9.84 15.30
N TRP A 60 6.41 -10.09 16.59
CA TRP A 60 6.71 -11.37 17.23
C TRP A 60 6.11 -12.55 16.47
N PHE A 61 4.84 -12.47 16.07
CA PHE A 61 4.18 -13.49 15.28
C PHE A 61 4.91 -13.72 13.95
N MET A 62 5.23 -12.66 13.22
CA MET A 62 5.84 -12.79 11.90
C MET A 62 7.26 -13.34 11.96
N GLU A 63 8.07 -12.96 12.94
CA GLU A 63 9.44 -13.46 13.10
C GLU A 63 9.49 -14.91 13.59
N ASN A 64 8.54 -15.34 14.41
CA ASN A 64 8.60 -16.64 15.05
C ASN A 64 7.68 -17.71 14.43
N HIS A 65 6.53 -17.31 13.86
CA HIS A 65 5.49 -18.23 13.41
C HIS A 65 5.12 -18.13 11.94
N MET A 66 5.48 -17.03 11.25
CA MET A 66 5.12 -16.86 9.86
C MET A 66 6.07 -17.62 8.93
N TRP A 67 5.48 -18.36 8.01
CA TRP A 67 6.17 -18.98 6.89
C TRP A 67 5.70 -18.36 5.58
N ILE A 68 6.61 -18.33 4.62
CA ILE A 68 6.37 -17.79 3.28
C ILE A 68 6.76 -18.80 2.21
N GLN A 69 6.17 -18.62 1.05
CA GLN A 69 6.56 -19.36 -0.14
C GLN A 69 7.49 -18.46 -0.99
N HIS A 70 8.78 -18.77 -0.93
CA HIS A 70 9.78 -18.06 -1.71
C HIS A 70 9.87 -18.65 -3.13
N PRO A 71 9.99 -17.85 -4.22
CA PRO A 71 9.98 -18.36 -5.59
C PRO A 71 11.04 -19.41 -5.89
N THR A 72 12.23 -19.27 -5.32
CA THR A 72 13.37 -20.19 -5.59
C THR A 72 13.73 -21.09 -4.42
N LYS A 73 13.43 -20.67 -3.17
CA LYS A 73 13.80 -21.41 -1.95
C LYS A 73 12.63 -22.25 -1.40
N GLY A 74 11.44 -22.15 -2.01
CA GLY A 74 10.25 -22.85 -1.55
C GLY A 74 9.75 -22.34 -0.19
N ARG A 75 9.32 -23.26 0.69
CA ARG A 75 8.82 -22.93 2.02
C ARG A 75 9.95 -22.53 2.95
N MET A 76 9.89 -21.33 3.51
CA MET A 76 10.88 -20.84 4.47
C MET A 76 10.23 -19.92 5.52
N LYS A 77 10.88 -19.82 6.69
CA LYS A 77 10.47 -18.85 7.71
C LYS A 77 10.63 -17.43 7.21
N PHE A 78 9.66 -16.59 7.52
CA PHE A 78 9.77 -15.16 7.25
C PHE A 78 10.71 -14.52 8.27
N LYS A 79 11.68 -13.77 7.76
CA LYS A 79 12.59 -12.94 8.54
C LYS A 79 12.55 -11.54 7.95
N PRO A 80 11.80 -10.61 8.56
CA PRO A 80 11.65 -9.27 8.01
C PRO A 80 12.97 -8.51 8.03
N TYR A 81 13.29 -7.82 6.94
CA TYR A 81 14.36 -6.84 6.87
C TYR A 81 13.99 -5.59 7.66
N GLU A 82 14.94 -4.74 8.01
CA GLU A 82 14.70 -3.54 8.80
C GLU A 82 13.69 -2.58 8.15
N PHE A 83 13.74 -2.40 6.83
CA PHE A 83 12.74 -1.61 6.13
C PHE A 83 11.33 -2.24 6.18
N GLN A 84 11.24 -3.57 6.20
CA GLN A 84 9.97 -4.28 6.34
C GLN A 84 9.40 -4.14 7.77
N LYS A 85 10.26 -4.16 8.79
CA LYS A 85 9.85 -3.87 10.18
C LYS A 85 9.29 -2.46 10.29
N ARG A 86 9.97 -1.47 9.69
CA ARG A 86 9.51 -0.09 9.64
C ARG A 86 8.17 0.05 8.91
N LEU A 87 7.99 -0.69 7.80
CA LEU A 87 6.73 -0.75 7.06
C LEU A 87 5.59 -1.30 7.93
N LEU A 88 5.82 -2.42 8.59
CA LEU A 88 4.86 -3.08 9.49
C LEU A 88 4.52 -2.20 10.70
N GLN A 89 5.51 -1.54 11.29
CA GLN A 89 5.30 -0.58 12.37
C GLN A 89 4.42 0.58 11.89
N THR A 90 4.65 1.11 10.68
CA THR A 90 3.80 2.15 10.10
C THR A 90 2.35 1.70 9.97
N TYR A 91 2.11 0.43 9.57
CA TYR A 91 0.76 -0.14 9.51
C TYR A 91 0.12 -0.28 10.89
N ASN A 92 0.89 -0.69 11.90
CA ASN A 92 0.35 -0.89 13.24
C ASN A 92 0.02 0.42 13.95
N ASP A 93 0.93 1.36 13.93
CA ASP A 93 0.87 2.57 14.75
C ASP A 93 -0.06 3.65 14.19
N ASN A 94 -0.41 3.55 12.90
CA ASN A 94 -1.23 4.55 12.25
C ASN A 94 -2.57 3.98 11.78
N ARG A 95 -3.61 4.78 11.93
CA ARG A 95 -4.95 4.45 11.42
C ARG A 95 -4.97 4.45 9.89
N PHE A 96 -4.30 5.43 9.28
CA PHE A 96 -4.16 5.56 7.83
C PHE A 96 -2.69 5.54 7.45
N ALA A 97 -2.30 4.56 6.65
CA ALA A 97 -0.94 4.39 6.16
C ALA A 97 -0.92 4.31 4.63
N ILE A 98 0.00 5.01 4.00
CA ILE A 98 0.25 4.94 2.57
C ILE A 98 1.72 4.62 2.32
N ALA A 99 1.98 3.54 1.60
CA ALA A 99 3.32 3.05 1.33
C ALA A 99 3.62 3.08 -0.17
N MET A 100 4.65 3.82 -0.55
CA MET A 100 5.22 3.78 -1.88
C MET A 100 6.48 2.93 -1.85
N CYS A 101 6.42 1.76 -2.46
CA CYS A 101 7.47 0.76 -2.35
C CYS A 101 8.03 0.38 -3.71
N ALA A 102 9.34 0.28 -3.79
CA ALA A 102 10.01 -0.33 -4.94
C ALA A 102 9.49 -1.76 -5.17
N ARG A 103 9.48 -2.16 -6.43
CA ARG A 103 9.01 -3.48 -6.83
C ARG A 103 9.81 -4.59 -6.16
N GLN A 104 9.14 -5.71 -5.82
CA GLN A 104 9.76 -6.89 -5.20
C GLN A 104 10.48 -6.63 -3.87
N THR A 105 10.04 -5.64 -3.09
CA THR A 105 10.50 -5.41 -1.71
C THR A 105 9.74 -6.24 -0.66
N GLY A 106 8.80 -7.08 -1.10
CA GLY A 106 8.03 -7.95 -0.21
C GLY A 106 6.86 -7.26 0.50
N LYS A 107 6.42 -6.07 0.03
CA LYS A 107 5.29 -5.32 0.60
C LYS A 107 4.04 -6.17 0.78
N THR A 108 3.68 -6.95 -0.24
CA THR A 108 2.50 -7.83 -0.24
C THR A 108 2.64 -8.98 0.77
N THR A 109 3.85 -9.51 0.96
CA THR A 109 4.14 -10.54 1.97
C THR A 109 4.01 -9.97 3.38
N CYS A 110 4.54 -8.77 3.63
CA CYS A 110 4.37 -8.05 4.89
C CYS A 110 2.89 -7.79 5.19
N ALA A 111 2.15 -7.31 4.20
CA ALA A 111 0.72 -7.08 4.34
C ALA A 111 -0.04 -8.36 4.68
N ALA A 112 0.19 -9.45 3.94
CA ALA A 112 -0.49 -10.73 4.19
C ALA A 112 -0.28 -11.24 5.64
N GLY A 113 0.95 -11.15 6.16
CA GLY A 113 1.25 -11.53 7.54
C GLY A 113 0.58 -10.62 8.56
N TYR A 114 0.59 -9.31 8.33
CA TYR A 114 -0.05 -8.34 9.20
C TYR A 114 -1.57 -8.49 9.25
N LEU A 115 -2.20 -8.67 8.09
CA LEU A 115 -3.66 -8.88 8.00
C LEU A 115 -4.09 -10.18 8.70
N LEU A 116 -3.33 -11.25 8.53
CA LEU A 116 -3.57 -12.52 9.23
C LEU A 116 -3.47 -12.36 10.74
N TRP A 117 -2.38 -11.76 11.22
CA TRP A 117 -2.19 -11.48 12.64
C TRP A 117 -3.33 -10.63 13.19
N TYR A 118 -3.70 -9.56 12.48
CA TYR A 118 -4.75 -8.65 12.91
C TYR A 118 -6.10 -9.37 13.05
N ALA A 119 -6.45 -10.23 12.10
CA ALA A 119 -7.69 -11.02 12.16
C ALA A 119 -7.68 -12.04 13.31
N MET A 120 -6.54 -12.70 13.57
CA MET A 120 -6.47 -13.73 14.62
C MET A 120 -6.47 -13.13 16.04
N PHE A 121 -5.90 -11.94 16.24
CA PHE A 121 -5.69 -11.34 17.56
C PHE A 121 -6.62 -10.16 17.87
N ASN A 122 -7.52 -9.80 16.95
CA ASN A 122 -8.60 -8.85 17.19
C ASN A 122 -9.94 -9.53 16.82
N PRO A 123 -10.82 -9.76 17.79
CA PRO A 123 -12.10 -10.42 17.51
C PRO A 123 -13.04 -9.49 16.71
N ASP A 124 -14.00 -10.10 16.01
CA ASP A 124 -15.12 -9.45 15.34
C ASP A 124 -14.71 -8.38 14.30
N VAL A 125 -13.53 -8.53 13.68
CA VAL A 125 -13.05 -7.59 12.65
C VAL A 125 -13.32 -8.10 11.24
N LEU A 126 -13.74 -7.19 10.36
CA LEU A 126 -13.86 -7.41 8.93
C LEU A 126 -12.69 -6.71 8.22
N ILE A 127 -11.85 -7.51 7.56
CA ILE A 127 -10.74 -7.03 6.74
C ILE A 127 -11.07 -7.21 5.27
N LEU A 128 -11.01 -6.12 4.51
CA LEU A 128 -11.19 -6.12 3.06
C LEU A 128 -9.83 -5.96 2.36
N ILE A 129 -9.50 -6.93 1.51
CA ILE A 129 -8.36 -6.85 0.58
C ILE A 129 -8.91 -6.41 -0.77
N ALA A 130 -8.46 -5.28 -1.28
CA ALA A 130 -8.83 -4.74 -2.57
C ALA A 130 -7.61 -4.58 -3.48
N ALA A 131 -7.72 -5.00 -4.73
CA ALA A 131 -6.68 -4.82 -5.75
C ALA A 131 -7.33 -4.40 -7.08
N HIS A 132 -6.54 -3.82 -7.97
CA HIS A 132 -7.04 -3.38 -9.28
C HIS A 132 -7.61 -4.54 -10.13
N LYS A 133 -7.11 -5.77 -9.93
CA LYS A 133 -7.62 -7.02 -10.51
C LYS A 133 -7.94 -8.02 -9.43
N TYR A 134 -9.01 -8.78 -9.61
CA TYR A 134 -9.41 -9.82 -8.66
C TYR A 134 -8.31 -10.86 -8.43
N GLN A 135 -7.57 -11.24 -9.47
CA GLN A 135 -6.44 -12.14 -9.35
C GLN A 135 -5.40 -11.61 -8.35
N GLY A 136 -5.10 -10.30 -8.37
CA GLY A 136 -4.18 -9.70 -7.41
C GLY A 136 -4.68 -9.82 -5.96
N ALA A 137 -5.97 -9.59 -5.72
CA ALA A 137 -6.57 -9.78 -4.40
C ALA A 137 -6.53 -11.26 -3.95
N GLN A 138 -6.77 -12.19 -4.88
CA GLN A 138 -6.63 -13.64 -4.61
C GLN A 138 -5.20 -14.06 -4.32
N ASP A 139 -4.21 -13.47 -4.99
CA ASP A 139 -2.78 -13.77 -4.74
C ASP A 139 -2.35 -13.31 -3.34
N ILE A 140 -2.87 -12.20 -2.86
CA ILE A 140 -2.69 -11.76 -1.47
C ILE A 140 -3.35 -12.75 -0.52
N MET A 141 -4.59 -13.12 -0.79
CA MET A 141 -5.33 -14.09 0.02
C MET A 141 -4.65 -15.46 0.06
N GLN A 142 -4.02 -15.89 -1.03
CA GLN A 142 -3.21 -17.11 -1.06
C GLN A 142 -2.01 -17.02 -0.12
N ARG A 143 -1.35 -15.86 -0.03
CA ARG A 143 -0.25 -15.65 0.94
C ARG A 143 -0.75 -15.67 2.37
N VAL A 144 -1.90 -15.07 2.66
CA VAL A 144 -2.57 -15.13 3.96
C VAL A 144 -2.87 -16.58 4.34
N ARG A 145 -3.47 -17.34 3.41
CA ARG A 145 -3.79 -18.76 3.61
C ARG A 145 -2.54 -19.60 3.85
N PHE A 146 -1.48 -19.38 3.06
CA PHE A 146 -0.23 -20.10 3.23
C PHE A 146 0.39 -19.83 4.62
N ALA A 147 0.44 -18.58 5.06
CA ALA A 147 0.93 -18.22 6.38
C ALA A 147 0.08 -18.84 7.50
N TYR A 148 -1.26 -18.83 7.34
CA TYR A 148 -2.18 -19.48 8.28
C TYR A 148 -1.97 -20.99 8.36
N GLU A 149 -1.85 -21.67 7.23
CA GLU A 149 -1.69 -23.12 7.15
C GLU A 149 -0.41 -23.63 7.85
N GLU A 150 0.62 -22.78 7.90
CA GLU A 150 1.90 -23.08 8.54
C GLU A 150 2.01 -22.54 9.98
N THR A 151 0.97 -21.83 10.46
CA THR A 151 0.92 -21.32 11.84
C THR A 151 0.53 -22.45 12.80
N PRO A 152 1.22 -22.62 13.96
CA PRO A 152 0.90 -23.65 14.94
C PRO A 152 -0.53 -23.57 15.47
N ASP A 153 -1.16 -24.72 15.73
CA ASP A 153 -2.54 -24.81 16.21
C ASP A 153 -2.79 -24.07 17.55
N TYR A 154 -1.77 -23.96 18.39
CA TYR A 154 -1.92 -23.22 19.65
C TYR A 154 -1.88 -21.69 19.47
N ILE A 155 -1.46 -21.21 18.28
CA ILE A 155 -1.46 -19.77 17.92
C ILE A 155 -2.67 -19.43 17.06
N ARG A 156 -2.95 -20.23 16.02
CA ARG A 156 -4.00 -19.90 15.03
C ARG A 156 -5.40 -20.15 15.56
N CYS A 157 -6.32 -19.26 15.17
CA CYS A 157 -7.76 -19.46 15.36
C CYS A 157 -8.27 -20.61 14.50
N GLY A 158 -9.36 -21.26 14.91
CA GLY A 158 -10.09 -22.16 14.05
C GLY A 158 -10.82 -21.41 12.93
N VAL A 159 -11.15 -22.07 11.84
CA VAL A 159 -11.88 -21.48 10.73
C VAL A 159 -13.28 -22.07 10.62
N THR A 160 -14.26 -21.19 10.42
CA THR A 160 -15.67 -21.54 10.15
C THR A 160 -15.94 -21.60 8.66
N SER A 161 -15.18 -20.82 7.84
CA SER A 161 -15.20 -20.86 6.38
C SER A 161 -13.79 -20.65 5.82
N TYR A 162 -13.44 -21.40 4.78
CA TYR A 162 -12.11 -21.36 4.18
C TYR A 162 -12.17 -21.51 2.67
N ASN A 163 -12.12 -20.37 1.95
CA ASN A 163 -12.29 -20.30 0.51
C ASN A 163 -11.10 -19.59 -0.15
N LYS A 164 -11.04 -19.60 -1.49
CA LYS A 164 -10.00 -18.87 -2.25
C LYS A 164 -10.06 -17.35 -2.04
N GLY A 165 -11.24 -16.80 -1.84
CA GLY A 165 -11.47 -15.36 -1.71
C GLY A 165 -11.88 -14.90 -0.31
N SER A 166 -12.05 -15.83 0.66
CA SER A 166 -12.45 -15.47 2.03
C SER A 166 -11.99 -16.47 3.06
N MET A 167 -11.76 -16.00 4.29
CA MET A 167 -11.52 -16.79 5.48
C MET A 167 -12.33 -16.20 6.63
N ASP A 168 -13.14 -17.05 7.26
CA ASP A 168 -13.91 -16.69 8.45
C ASP A 168 -13.36 -17.46 9.64
N PHE A 169 -13.06 -16.76 10.74
CA PHE A 169 -12.45 -17.32 11.94
C PHE A 169 -13.47 -17.52 13.06
N ASP A 170 -13.18 -18.43 13.95
CA ASP A 170 -14.04 -18.76 15.10
C ASP A 170 -14.05 -17.66 16.20
N ASN A 171 -13.21 -16.63 16.09
CA ASN A 171 -13.24 -15.44 16.92
C ASN A 171 -14.16 -14.33 16.34
N GLY A 172 -14.96 -14.63 15.31
CA GLY A 172 -15.86 -13.70 14.65
C GLY A 172 -15.21 -12.85 13.55
N SER A 173 -13.89 -12.90 13.39
CA SER A 173 -13.20 -12.10 12.38
C SER A 173 -13.28 -12.73 10.99
N ARG A 174 -13.17 -11.89 9.97
CA ARG A 174 -13.25 -12.29 8.57
C ARG A 174 -12.28 -11.52 7.70
N ILE A 175 -11.65 -12.21 6.75
CA ILE A 175 -10.85 -11.60 5.68
C ILE A 175 -11.51 -11.91 4.35
N ILE A 176 -11.76 -10.91 3.51
CA ILE A 176 -12.34 -11.05 2.17
C ILE A 176 -11.49 -10.35 1.12
N ALA A 177 -11.40 -10.95 -0.05
CA ALA A 177 -10.70 -10.39 -1.21
C ALA A 177 -11.70 -9.99 -2.29
N GLN A 178 -11.60 -8.75 -2.78
CA GLN A 178 -12.45 -8.19 -3.82
C GLN A 178 -11.64 -7.40 -4.84
N THR A 179 -12.23 -7.20 -6.03
CA THR A 179 -11.71 -6.23 -7.00
C THR A 179 -12.11 -4.82 -6.58
N THR A 180 -11.26 -3.83 -6.82
CA THR A 180 -11.60 -2.43 -6.66
C THR A 180 -12.66 -2.02 -7.69
N THR A 181 -13.87 -1.76 -7.21
CA THR A 181 -15.01 -1.24 -7.98
C THR A 181 -15.69 -0.12 -7.21
N GLU A 182 -16.55 0.65 -7.87
CA GLU A 182 -17.31 1.75 -7.25
C GLU A 182 -18.18 1.30 -6.06
N THR A 183 -18.55 0.02 -6.03
CA THR A 183 -19.42 -0.57 -5.00
C THR A 183 -18.68 -1.44 -4.00
N THR A 184 -17.38 -1.65 -4.16
CA THR A 184 -16.58 -2.48 -3.27
C THR A 184 -16.59 -1.90 -1.85
N GLY A 185 -16.94 -2.73 -0.87
CA GLY A 185 -17.02 -2.34 0.53
C GLY A 185 -18.27 -1.53 0.91
N ARG A 186 -19.13 -1.15 -0.04
CA ARG A 186 -20.36 -0.42 0.24
C ARG A 186 -21.31 -1.26 1.09
N GLY A 187 -21.83 -0.67 2.18
CA GLY A 187 -22.74 -1.35 3.12
C GLY A 187 -22.07 -2.35 4.07
N MET A 188 -20.75 -2.46 4.05
CA MET A 188 -19.98 -3.31 4.97
C MET A 188 -19.43 -2.48 6.14
N SER A 189 -19.47 -3.04 7.35
CA SER A 189 -18.77 -2.48 8.52
C SER A 189 -17.31 -2.94 8.51
N ILE A 190 -16.46 -2.26 7.72
CA ILE A 190 -15.08 -2.64 7.51
C ILE A 190 -14.21 -2.11 8.66
N SER A 191 -13.50 -3.01 9.34
CA SER A 191 -12.52 -2.67 10.40
C SER A 191 -11.18 -2.26 9.82
N MET A 192 -10.79 -2.87 8.70
CA MET A 192 -9.55 -2.55 7.99
C MET A 192 -9.70 -2.80 6.51
N ILE A 193 -9.18 -1.87 5.69
CA ILE A 193 -9.01 -2.09 4.26
C ILE A 193 -7.52 -2.06 3.90
N TYR A 194 -7.12 -3.03 3.09
CA TYR A 194 -5.81 -3.08 2.45
C TYR A 194 -5.98 -2.96 0.94
N MET A 195 -5.41 -1.93 0.36
CA MET A 195 -5.43 -1.67 -1.09
C MET A 195 -4.04 -1.91 -1.67
N ASP A 196 -3.93 -2.87 -2.58
CA ASP A 196 -2.66 -3.18 -3.26
C ASP A 196 -2.66 -2.63 -4.69
N GLU A 197 -1.50 -2.08 -5.08
CA GLU A 197 -1.26 -1.50 -6.41
C GLU A 197 -2.34 -0.47 -6.79
N PHE A 198 -2.68 0.43 -5.85
CA PHE A 198 -3.79 1.37 -6.02
C PHE A 198 -3.55 2.39 -7.14
N ALA A 199 -2.29 2.75 -7.44
CA ALA A 199 -1.94 3.61 -8.57
C ALA A 199 -2.34 3.02 -9.94
N PHE A 200 -2.62 1.71 -10.03
CA PHE A 200 -2.96 1.02 -11.26
C PHE A 200 -4.46 0.75 -11.44
N VAL A 201 -5.30 1.32 -10.58
CA VAL A 201 -6.76 1.21 -10.74
C VAL A 201 -7.20 2.10 -11.89
N GLU A 202 -7.72 1.49 -12.94
CA GLU A 202 -8.17 2.15 -14.17
C GLU A 202 -9.67 1.88 -14.43
N PRO A 203 -10.41 2.86 -14.99
CA PRO A 203 -10.00 4.27 -15.18
C PRO A 203 -9.89 5.04 -13.87
N GLN A 204 -9.24 6.21 -13.86
CA GLN A 204 -9.04 7.01 -12.63
C GLN A 204 -10.35 7.48 -11.98
N THR A 205 -11.41 7.66 -12.76
CA THR A 205 -12.76 7.91 -12.23
C THR A 205 -13.22 6.80 -11.29
N LYS A 206 -12.95 5.55 -11.62
CA LYS A 206 -13.25 4.38 -10.79
C LYS A 206 -12.45 4.39 -9.48
N ALA A 207 -11.16 4.75 -9.54
CA ALA A 207 -10.34 4.90 -8.35
C ALA A 207 -10.88 6.01 -7.43
N GLN A 208 -11.30 7.13 -8.00
CA GLN A 208 -11.89 8.24 -7.26
C GLN A 208 -13.25 7.87 -6.64
N GLU A 209 -14.12 7.21 -7.38
CA GLU A 209 -15.42 6.75 -6.89
C GLU A 209 -15.28 5.72 -5.79
N PHE A 210 -14.36 4.77 -5.95
CA PHE A 210 -14.03 3.79 -4.92
C PHE A 210 -13.54 4.48 -3.64
N TRP A 211 -12.59 5.41 -3.74
CA TRP A 211 -12.08 6.16 -2.60
C TRP A 211 -13.19 6.94 -1.90
N THR A 212 -14.02 7.63 -2.65
CA THR A 212 -15.16 8.40 -2.13
C THR A 212 -16.17 7.50 -1.43
N SER A 213 -16.44 6.30 -1.97
CA SER A 213 -17.39 5.35 -1.38
C SER A 213 -16.89 4.71 -0.08
N LEU A 214 -15.58 4.63 0.12
CA LEU A 214 -14.96 4.10 1.34
C LEU A 214 -14.88 5.11 2.48
N SER A 215 -14.78 6.38 2.17
CA SER A 215 -14.59 7.44 3.16
C SER A 215 -15.62 7.39 4.30
N PRO A 216 -16.93 7.20 4.05
CA PRO A 216 -17.92 7.04 5.13
C PRO A 216 -17.69 5.78 5.99
N THR A 217 -17.29 4.68 5.36
CA THR A 217 -16.98 3.42 6.07
C THR A 217 -15.77 3.60 6.98
N LEU A 218 -14.76 4.32 6.54
CA LEU A 218 -13.57 4.63 7.34
C LEU A 218 -13.85 5.66 8.44
N SER A 219 -14.86 6.53 8.29
CA SER A 219 -15.21 7.53 9.31
C SER A 219 -15.63 6.91 10.64
N THR A 220 -16.14 5.67 10.64
CA THR A 220 -16.55 4.92 11.85
C THR A 220 -15.42 4.33 12.66
N GLY A 221 -14.15 4.58 12.29
CA GLY A 221 -12.99 4.12 13.06
C GLY A 221 -12.11 3.06 12.36
N GLY A 222 -12.45 2.64 11.13
CA GLY A 222 -11.69 1.66 10.37
C GLY A 222 -10.28 2.13 10.00
N LYS A 223 -9.36 1.17 9.82
CA LYS A 223 -7.98 1.39 9.33
C LYS A 223 -7.94 1.33 7.81
N CYS A 224 -7.03 2.08 7.21
CA CYS A 224 -6.74 2.03 5.78
C CYS A 224 -5.25 1.92 5.54
N ILE A 225 -4.85 0.91 4.78
CA ILE A 225 -3.47 0.70 4.32
C ILE A 225 -3.49 0.69 2.80
N ILE A 226 -2.77 1.61 2.19
CA ILE A 226 -2.63 1.72 0.73
C ILE A 226 -1.19 1.42 0.36
N THR A 227 -0.98 0.53 -0.59
CA THR A 227 0.37 0.24 -1.11
C THR A 227 0.39 0.31 -2.62
N SER A 228 1.46 0.86 -3.17
CA SER A 228 1.70 0.83 -4.61
C SER A 228 3.17 1.07 -4.95
N THR A 229 3.60 0.67 -6.15
CA THR A 229 4.61 1.41 -6.89
C THR A 229 3.96 2.65 -7.49
N PRO A 230 4.70 3.74 -7.76
CA PRO A 230 4.12 4.90 -8.44
C PRO A 230 3.74 4.57 -9.89
N ASN A 231 2.74 5.26 -10.40
CA ASN A 231 2.34 5.24 -11.79
C ASN A 231 2.32 6.66 -12.32
N ASN A 232 1.18 7.24 -12.63
CA ASN A 232 1.06 8.60 -13.13
C ASN A 232 1.11 9.61 -11.99
N ASP A 233 1.61 10.80 -12.24
CA ASP A 233 1.71 11.87 -11.25
C ASP A 233 0.38 12.58 -10.96
N ASP A 234 -0.64 12.36 -11.79
CA ASP A 234 -2.01 12.91 -11.67
C ASP A 234 -3.04 11.90 -11.18
N ASP A 235 -2.64 10.65 -10.88
CA ASP A 235 -3.55 9.61 -10.40
C ASP A 235 -3.99 9.83 -8.93
N VAL A 236 -5.02 9.12 -8.51
CA VAL A 236 -5.58 9.23 -7.13
C VAL A 236 -4.53 8.86 -6.08
N PHE A 237 -3.69 7.86 -6.35
CA PHE A 237 -2.61 7.47 -5.44
C PHE A 237 -1.58 8.59 -5.29
N ALA A 238 -1.18 9.23 -6.39
CA ALA A 238 -0.26 10.37 -6.37
C ALA A 238 -0.82 11.55 -5.56
N GLY A 239 -2.11 11.82 -5.70
CA GLY A 239 -2.81 12.84 -4.91
C GLY A 239 -2.78 12.52 -3.41
N LEU A 240 -3.11 11.29 -3.03
CA LEU A 240 -3.05 10.83 -1.64
C LEU A 240 -1.62 10.84 -1.08
N TRP A 241 -0.64 10.43 -1.89
CA TRP A 241 0.77 10.45 -1.51
C TRP A 241 1.27 11.87 -1.24
N ARG A 242 0.96 12.83 -2.12
CA ARG A 242 1.30 14.25 -1.91
C ARG A 242 0.67 14.80 -0.62
N GLY A 243 -0.62 14.52 -0.42
CA GLY A 243 -1.32 14.92 0.81
C GLY A 243 -0.71 14.32 2.07
N ALA A 244 -0.27 13.07 2.02
CA ALA A 244 0.39 12.39 3.13
C ALA A 244 1.79 12.94 3.45
N ASN A 245 2.47 13.54 2.46
CA ASN A 245 3.77 14.18 2.62
C ASN A 245 3.69 15.69 2.91
N SER A 246 2.53 16.32 2.73
CA SER A 246 2.30 17.71 3.10
C SER A 246 2.12 17.80 4.61
N LYS A 247 3.15 18.31 5.32
CA LYS A 247 3.20 18.39 6.79
C LYS A 247 2.71 19.73 7.35
N VAL A 248 2.31 20.61 6.49
CA VAL A 248 1.83 21.95 6.84
C VAL A 248 0.50 22.16 6.14
N ASP A 249 -0.52 22.59 6.87
CA ASP A 249 -1.85 22.87 6.32
C ASP A 249 -1.88 24.18 5.50
N GLU A 250 -3.05 24.49 4.95
CA GLU A 250 -3.25 25.71 4.14
C GLU A 250 -3.01 27.02 4.92
N TYR A 251 -3.04 26.97 6.25
CA TYR A 251 -2.78 28.12 7.15
C TYR A 251 -1.33 28.17 7.63
N GLY A 252 -0.47 27.26 7.17
CA GLY A 252 0.93 27.20 7.58
C GLY A 252 1.16 26.51 8.93
N GLN A 253 0.15 25.84 9.50
CA GLN A 253 0.28 25.11 10.76
C GLN A 253 0.77 23.67 10.53
N PRO A 254 1.67 23.17 11.38
CA PRO A 254 2.14 21.80 11.26
C PRO A 254 0.99 20.81 11.52
N THR A 255 0.98 19.73 10.77
CA THR A 255 0.04 18.62 10.97
C THR A 255 0.33 17.87 12.27
N ARG A 256 -0.69 17.21 12.82
CA ARG A 256 -0.53 16.42 14.06
C ARG A 256 0.15 15.08 13.78
N ASP A 257 0.90 14.59 14.76
CA ASP A 257 1.44 13.22 14.82
C ASP A 257 2.33 12.80 13.63
N GLY A 258 2.88 13.78 12.89
CA GLY A 258 3.73 13.52 11.73
C GLY A 258 3.00 12.82 10.58
N THR A 259 1.67 12.85 10.55
CA THR A 259 0.83 12.49 9.40
C THR A 259 0.76 13.65 8.42
N GLY A 260 0.28 13.40 7.20
CA GLY A 260 0.03 14.48 6.25
C GLY A 260 -1.31 15.19 6.50
N ILE A 261 -1.58 16.23 5.72
CA ILE A 261 -2.83 17.01 5.77
C ILE A 261 -4.09 16.15 5.54
N ASN A 262 -3.94 15.02 4.85
CA ASN A 262 -5.02 14.05 4.61
C ASN A 262 -5.10 12.95 5.70
N GLY A 263 -4.34 13.07 6.79
CA GLY A 263 -4.33 12.12 7.90
C GLY A 263 -3.53 10.84 7.66
N PHE A 264 -2.95 10.65 6.48
CA PHE A 264 -2.11 9.48 6.19
C PHE A 264 -0.69 9.64 6.71
N LYS A 265 -0.14 8.54 7.22
CA LYS A 265 1.31 8.39 7.44
C LYS A 265 1.93 7.81 6.18
N ALA A 266 2.80 8.58 5.54
CA ALA A 266 3.55 8.13 4.37
C ALA A 266 4.82 7.36 4.77
N ILE A 267 5.12 6.29 4.03
CA ILE A 267 6.38 5.56 4.11
C ILE A 267 6.86 5.20 2.70
N GLY A 268 8.10 5.58 2.38
CA GLY A 268 8.80 5.15 1.16
C GLY A 268 9.72 3.97 1.44
N VAL A 269 9.80 3.04 0.49
CA VAL A 269 10.77 1.93 0.50
C VAL A 269 11.48 1.89 -0.84
N HIS A 270 12.73 2.33 -0.82
CA HIS A 270 13.59 2.39 -2.01
C HIS A 270 14.27 1.03 -2.25
N TRP A 271 14.62 0.72 -3.51
CA TRP A 271 15.27 -0.55 -3.87
C TRP A 271 16.60 -0.78 -3.13
N SER A 272 17.37 0.28 -2.84
CA SER A 272 18.67 0.19 -2.16
C SER A 272 18.60 -0.25 -0.70
N GLU A 273 17.42 -0.24 -0.11
CA GLU A 273 17.21 -0.75 1.24
C GLU A 273 17.18 -2.29 1.29
N HIS A 274 17.03 -2.94 0.14
CA HIS A 274 17.03 -4.39 0.06
C HIS A 274 18.48 -4.92 0.11
N PRO A 275 18.85 -5.79 1.06
CA PRO A 275 20.24 -6.21 1.30
C PRO A 275 20.88 -6.94 0.11
N ASP A 276 20.09 -7.58 -0.75
CA ASP A 276 20.58 -8.29 -1.93
C ASP A 276 20.70 -7.40 -3.18
N ARG A 277 20.47 -6.07 -3.04
CA ARG A 277 20.50 -5.10 -4.14
C ARG A 277 21.61 -4.08 -3.91
N ASN A 278 22.50 -3.98 -4.86
CA ASN A 278 23.60 -3.02 -4.87
C ASN A 278 23.66 -2.27 -6.21
N GLU A 279 24.60 -1.36 -6.39
CA GLU A 279 24.74 -0.57 -7.61
C GLU A 279 24.95 -1.43 -8.87
N LYS A 280 25.63 -2.58 -8.74
CA LYS A 280 25.78 -3.52 -9.85
C LYS A 280 24.42 -4.10 -10.25
N TRP A 281 23.62 -4.55 -9.27
CA TRP A 281 22.26 -5.01 -9.52
C TRP A 281 21.42 -3.92 -10.20
N ALA A 282 21.49 -2.68 -9.72
CA ALA A 282 20.75 -1.55 -10.27
C ALA A 282 21.16 -1.26 -11.73
N LYS A 283 22.45 -1.31 -12.04
CA LYS A 283 22.97 -1.14 -13.41
C LYS A 283 22.45 -2.24 -14.34
N ASP A 284 22.53 -3.49 -13.90
CA ASP A 284 22.08 -4.65 -14.70
C ASP A 284 20.56 -4.60 -14.92
N GLU A 285 19.80 -4.20 -13.90
CA GLU A 285 18.34 -4.07 -13.98
C GLU A 285 17.93 -2.90 -14.90
N ARG A 286 18.58 -1.73 -14.81
CA ARG A 286 18.36 -0.61 -15.75
C ARG A 286 18.63 -1.01 -17.20
N ALA A 287 19.69 -1.75 -17.44
CA ALA A 287 19.99 -2.27 -18.77
C ALA A 287 18.92 -3.24 -19.29
N ARG A 288 18.29 -4.00 -18.39
CA ARG A 288 17.27 -5.01 -18.73
C ARG A 288 15.88 -4.42 -18.99
N ILE A 289 15.45 -3.46 -18.18
CA ILE A 289 14.07 -2.93 -18.24
C ILE A 289 13.96 -1.50 -18.80
N GLY A 290 15.08 -0.82 -18.99
CA GLY A 290 15.17 0.58 -19.42
C GLY A 290 15.12 1.57 -18.25
N GLU A 291 15.69 2.76 -18.47
CA GLU A 291 15.85 3.79 -17.44
C GLU A 291 14.49 4.29 -16.89
N GLU A 292 13.56 4.64 -17.77
CA GLU A 292 12.24 5.16 -17.37
C GLU A 292 11.48 4.18 -16.47
N ARG A 293 11.46 2.90 -16.89
CA ARG A 293 10.80 1.85 -16.11
C ARG A 293 11.50 1.58 -14.79
N PHE A 294 12.84 1.66 -14.76
CA PHE A 294 13.60 1.51 -13.52
C PHE A 294 13.28 2.63 -12.53
N ARG A 295 13.25 3.88 -12.99
CA ARG A 295 12.89 5.04 -12.17
C ARG A 295 11.51 4.87 -11.54
N ARG A 296 10.53 4.44 -12.31
CA ARG A 296 9.18 4.17 -11.79
C ARG A 296 9.13 2.99 -10.82
N GLU A 297 9.65 1.84 -11.23
CA GLU A 297 9.45 0.58 -10.49
C GLU A 297 10.40 0.42 -9.30
N HIS A 298 11.56 1.08 -9.32
CA HIS A 298 12.60 0.92 -8.31
C HIS A 298 12.98 2.21 -7.59
N ASP A 299 13.18 3.32 -8.31
CA ASP A 299 13.48 4.61 -7.67
C ASP A 299 12.21 5.27 -7.10
N CYS A 300 11.03 4.69 -7.34
CA CYS A 300 9.75 5.18 -6.84
C CYS A 300 9.40 6.59 -7.34
N GLU A 301 9.71 6.89 -8.60
CA GLU A 301 9.39 8.16 -9.23
C GLU A 301 8.09 8.06 -10.01
N PHE A 302 7.21 9.07 -9.89
CA PHE A 302 6.02 9.18 -10.72
C PHE A 302 6.40 9.54 -12.16
N ILE A 303 5.65 8.98 -13.12
CA ILE A 303 5.81 9.37 -14.52
C ILE A 303 5.03 10.67 -14.73
N ALA A 304 5.72 11.71 -15.19
CA ALA A 304 5.05 12.85 -15.78
C ALA A 304 4.55 12.45 -17.18
N PHE A 305 3.30 12.73 -17.49
CA PHE A 305 2.77 12.46 -18.83
C PHE A 305 3.49 13.29 -19.88
N ASP A 306 3.88 12.66 -21.00
CA ASP A 306 4.57 13.29 -22.15
C ASP A 306 3.71 14.28 -22.96
N GLU A 307 2.48 14.57 -22.55
CA GLU A 307 1.62 15.58 -23.16
C GLU A 307 1.84 16.99 -22.62
N THR A 308 2.84 17.19 -21.75
CA THR A 308 3.21 18.52 -21.28
C THR A 308 4.02 19.26 -22.35
N LEU A 309 3.72 20.54 -22.56
CA LEU A 309 4.47 21.44 -23.45
C LEU A 309 5.97 21.48 -23.12
N VAL A 310 6.35 21.11 -21.91
CA VAL A 310 7.72 21.03 -21.42
C VAL A 310 8.04 19.57 -21.09
N ASP A 311 9.18 19.11 -21.59
CA ASP A 311 9.73 17.78 -21.33
C ASP A 311 9.68 17.45 -19.81
N GLY A 312 9.06 16.32 -19.46
CA GLY A 312 8.87 15.88 -18.08
C GLY A 312 10.18 15.75 -17.30
N LEU A 313 11.28 15.34 -17.95
CA LEU A 313 12.63 15.29 -17.35
C LEU A 313 13.12 16.68 -16.96
N LYS A 314 12.80 17.71 -17.73
CA LYS A 314 13.13 19.10 -17.39
C LYS A 314 12.27 19.60 -16.23
N LEU A 315 10.99 19.22 -16.17
CA LEU A 315 10.11 19.61 -15.08
C LEU A 315 10.58 19.08 -13.73
N VAL A 316 11.05 17.83 -13.69
CA VAL A 316 11.57 17.20 -12.46
C VAL A 316 12.84 17.89 -11.95
N THR A 317 13.63 18.49 -12.83
CA THR A 317 14.85 19.25 -12.45
C THR A 317 14.54 20.67 -11.97
N LEU A 318 13.33 21.16 -12.15
CA LEU A 318 12.93 22.48 -11.70
C LEU A 318 12.70 22.47 -10.18
N THR A 319 13.49 23.26 -9.48
CA THR A 319 13.30 23.51 -8.04
C THR A 319 12.43 24.75 -7.88
N GLY A 320 11.25 24.60 -7.29
CA GLY A 320 10.42 25.72 -6.89
C GLY A 320 11.13 26.58 -5.84
N LYS A 321 10.82 27.88 -5.82
CA LYS A 321 11.24 28.79 -4.74
C LYS A 321 10.06 29.03 -3.81
N ASP A 322 10.34 29.04 -2.52
CA ASP A 322 9.35 29.49 -1.56
C ASP A 322 9.02 30.98 -1.76
N PRO A 323 7.73 31.38 -1.64
CA PRO A 323 7.37 32.77 -1.70
C PRO A 323 7.96 33.55 -0.52
N LEU A 324 8.31 34.79 -0.74
CA LEU A 324 8.78 35.68 0.33
C LEU A 324 7.69 35.90 1.39
N TYR A 325 6.44 36.04 0.94
CA TYR A 325 5.25 36.17 1.80
C TYR A 325 3.99 35.83 1.00
N LYS A 326 2.88 35.68 1.70
CA LYS A 326 1.56 35.41 1.13
C LYS A 326 0.58 36.50 1.57
N THR A 327 -0.33 36.89 0.67
CA THR A 327 -1.46 37.77 0.97
C THR A 327 -2.72 37.04 0.50
N GLY A 328 -3.44 36.43 1.42
CA GLY A 328 -4.48 35.47 1.06
C GLY A 328 -3.90 34.32 0.25
N GLN A 329 -4.43 34.08 -0.95
CA GLN A 329 -3.95 33.03 -1.86
C GLN A 329 -2.85 33.52 -2.83
N VAL A 330 -2.50 34.80 -2.80
CA VAL A 330 -1.42 35.35 -3.63
C VAL A 330 -0.08 35.03 -2.99
N ARG A 331 0.78 34.38 -3.74
CA ARG A 331 2.18 34.11 -3.37
C ARG A 331 3.08 35.16 -4.00
N TRP A 332 3.88 35.84 -3.19
CA TRP A 332 4.79 36.90 -3.63
C TRP A 332 6.24 36.44 -3.58
N TYR A 333 6.92 36.54 -4.71
CA TYR A 333 8.34 36.17 -4.86
C TYR A 333 9.26 37.39 -4.90
N GLU A 334 8.71 38.59 -5.16
CA GLU A 334 9.39 39.87 -5.09
C GLU A 334 8.42 40.97 -4.64
N LYS A 335 8.90 41.95 -3.86
CA LYS A 335 8.07 43.10 -3.52
C LYS A 335 7.89 44.00 -4.73
N PRO A 336 6.67 44.46 -5.04
CA PRO A 336 6.42 45.40 -6.11
C PRO A 336 7.19 46.72 -5.90
N ARG A 337 7.75 47.25 -6.95
CA ARG A 337 8.54 48.47 -6.94
C ARG A 337 7.83 49.58 -7.71
N LYS A 338 7.77 50.77 -7.13
CA LYS A 338 7.20 51.95 -7.80
C LYS A 338 8.01 52.27 -9.07
N GLY A 339 7.32 52.54 -10.19
CA GLY A 339 7.95 52.87 -11.46
C GLY A 339 8.42 51.72 -12.31
N LYS A 340 8.25 50.44 -11.83
CA LYS A 340 8.55 49.25 -12.61
C LYS A 340 7.29 48.77 -13.34
N THR A 341 7.46 48.30 -14.56
CA THR A 341 6.36 47.74 -15.36
C THR A 341 6.22 46.24 -15.05
N TYR A 342 4.98 45.83 -14.91
CA TYR A 342 4.62 44.42 -14.69
C TYR A 342 3.59 44.00 -15.73
N VAL A 343 3.66 42.70 -16.13
CA VAL A 343 2.64 42.08 -16.98
C VAL A 343 2.00 40.96 -16.18
N ALA A 344 0.70 40.80 -16.31
CA ALA A 344 -0.05 39.72 -15.71
C ALA A 344 -0.71 38.89 -16.82
N ALA A 345 -0.68 37.59 -16.68
CA ALA A 345 -1.40 36.64 -17.52
C ALA A 345 -2.43 35.89 -16.66
N LEU A 346 -3.65 35.80 -17.17
CA LEU A 346 -4.75 35.05 -16.54
C LEU A 346 -5.09 33.82 -17.39
N ASP A 347 -5.11 32.67 -16.77
CA ASP A 347 -5.73 31.46 -17.28
C ASP A 347 -7.03 31.23 -16.50
N PRO A 348 -8.22 31.53 -17.09
CA PRO A 348 -9.48 31.49 -16.37
C PRO A 348 -10.03 30.05 -16.28
N SER A 349 -10.74 29.75 -15.18
CA SER A 349 -11.55 28.55 -15.05
C SER A 349 -12.99 28.91 -14.66
N LEU A 350 -13.90 27.93 -14.78
CA LEU A 350 -15.32 28.14 -14.41
C LEU A 350 -15.55 28.24 -12.89
N GLY A 351 -14.55 27.94 -12.07
CA GLY A 351 -14.65 28.01 -10.62
C GLY A 351 -15.54 26.90 -10.01
N THR A 352 -15.74 25.81 -10.74
CA THR A 352 -16.59 24.67 -10.31
C THR A 352 -15.88 23.68 -9.41
N GLY A 353 -14.58 23.87 -9.15
CA GLY A 353 -13.74 23.00 -8.33
C GLY A 353 -12.98 21.91 -9.12
N GLY A 354 -13.25 21.78 -10.42
CA GLY A 354 -12.55 20.80 -11.29
C GLY A 354 -11.21 21.31 -11.79
N ASP A 355 -11.22 22.52 -12.37
CA ASP A 355 -10.03 23.13 -12.95
C ASP A 355 -9.63 24.42 -12.20
N TYR A 356 -8.35 24.77 -12.27
CA TYR A 356 -7.81 25.94 -11.57
C TYR A 356 -7.77 27.16 -12.50
N ALA A 357 -8.22 28.30 -12.01
CA ALA A 357 -7.80 29.60 -12.58
C ALA A 357 -6.44 29.97 -12.00
N ALA A 358 -5.57 30.51 -12.82
CA ALA A 358 -4.24 30.95 -12.43
C ALA A 358 -3.91 32.36 -12.95
N ILE A 359 -3.25 33.13 -12.11
CA ILE A 359 -2.68 34.43 -12.48
C ILE A 359 -1.18 34.40 -12.23
N GLN A 360 -0.41 34.79 -13.24
CA GLN A 360 1.04 34.90 -13.12
C GLN A 360 1.44 36.35 -13.38
N VAL A 361 2.29 36.92 -12.53
CA VAL A 361 2.76 38.30 -12.65
C VAL A 361 4.28 38.34 -12.84
N TYR A 362 4.74 38.97 -13.90
CA TYR A 362 6.15 39.10 -14.24
C TYR A 362 6.59 40.56 -14.31
N SER A 363 7.80 40.86 -13.88
CA SER A 363 8.45 42.14 -14.10
C SER A 363 9.01 42.26 -15.52
N VAL A 364 8.92 43.43 -16.13
CA VAL A 364 9.44 43.73 -17.45
C VAL A 364 10.57 44.74 -17.33
N PRO A 365 11.71 44.57 -18.05
CA PRO A 365 11.95 43.63 -19.13
C PRO A 365 12.52 42.26 -18.70
N GLU A 366 12.81 42.05 -17.42
CA GLU A 366 13.55 40.91 -16.94
C GLU A 366 12.78 39.58 -16.99
N LEU A 367 11.46 39.61 -17.21
CA LEU A 367 10.55 38.47 -17.22
C LEU A 367 10.68 37.59 -15.97
N LYS A 368 10.92 38.24 -14.83
CA LYS A 368 11.06 37.55 -13.56
C LYS A 368 9.69 37.46 -12.88
N GLN A 369 9.32 36.25 -12.44
CA GLN A 369 8.08 36.06 -11.69
C GLN A 369 8.09 36.83 -10.37
N VAL A 370 7.07 37.62 -10.15
CA VAL A 370 6.90 38.49 -8.98
C VAL A 370 5.82 37.98 -8.06
N ALA A 371 4.74 37.48 -8.64
CA ALA A 371 3.63 36.93 -7.87
C ALA A 371 2.88 35.87 -8.69
N GLU A 372 2.18 35.02 -7.97
CA GLU A 372 1.22 34.10 -8.55
C GLU A 372 -0.02 33.96 -7.65
N TRP A 373 -1.12 33.62 -8.27
CA TRP A 373 -2.37 33.25 -7.63
C TRP A 373 -2.97 32.06 -8.36
N GLN A 374 -3.55 31.14 -7.60
CA GLN A 374 -4.21 29.98 -8.16
C GLN A 374 -5.40 29.57 -7.28
N HIS A 375 -6.56 29.35 -7.90
CA HIS A 375 -7.75 28.90 -7.19
C HIS A 375 -8.73 28.17 -8.11
N ASN A 376 -9.44 27.17 -7.60
CA ASN A 376 -10.37 26.35 -8.40
C ASN A 376 -11.86 26.60 -8.11
N LYS A 377 -12.17 27.46 -7.13
CA LYS A 377 -13.56 27.77 -6.73
C LYS A 377 -13.95 29.22 -6.91
N THR A 378 -13.07 30.05 -7.44
CA THR A 378 -13.37 31.45 -7.72
C THR A 378 -14.13 31.53 -9.05
N PRO A 379 -15.38 32.04 -9.06
CA PRO A 379 -16.15 32.25 -10.30
C PRO A 379 -15.40 33.18 -11.26
N VAL A 380 -15.64 33.01 -12.57
CA VAL A 380 -14.99 33.85 -13.61
C VAL A 380 -15.12 35.38 -13.34
N GLN A 381 -16.24 35.82 -12.77
CA GLN A 381 -16.47 37.21 -12.39
C GLN A 381 -15.60 37.71 -11.22
N GLY A 382 -15.01 36.80 -10.46
CA GLY A 382 -14.13 37.08 -9.31
C GLY A 382 -12.64 36.88 -9.59
N GLN A 383 -12.29 36.44 -10.81
CA GLN A 383 -10.91 36.29 -11.28
C GLN A 383 -10.40 37.55 -11.91
#